data_b88224b14b7732f74cd03c20ec754f85
#
_entry.id   b88224b14b7732f74cd03c20ec754f85
#
_cell.length_a   1.000
_cell.length_b   1.000
_cell.length_c   1.000
_cell.angle_alpha   90.00
_cell.angle_beta   90.00
_cell.angle_gamma   90.00
#
_symmetry.space_group_name_H-M   'P 1'
#
loop_
_entity.id
_entity.type
_entity.pdbx_description
1 polymer ?
#
loop_
_entity_poly.entity_id
_entity_poly.type
_entity_poly.pdbx_seq_one_letter_code
_entity_poly.pdbx_strand_id
1 'polypeptide(L)'
;WGSKAVYEDKKYDCSVKGLYPDYLHIESQEIAYGRFINDVDIKEARKVCVIGKRIYESLFKPDEDPCGKYIRVDGIYYQVIGMSASEGNISIQGRSSEAVVLPFTTMQQTYNLGGQIDVICFTAKHGVKVSDIHPRMEQIIKAAHYIAPNDKQALMYLNAEAMFSMIDNL
;
A
#
# COMPACT_ATOMS: atom_id res chain seq x y z
N TRP A 1 0.26 9.44 -12.94
CA TRP A 1 -1.14 9.74 -13.22
C TRP A 1 -1.84 9.82 -11.88
N GLY A 2 -2.36 11.01 -11.52
CA GLY A 2 -3.09 11.21 -10.28
C GLY A 2 -4.52 10.72 -10.43
N SER A 3 -4.96 9.88 -9.51
CA SER A 3 -6.36 9.48 -9.36
C SER A 3 -7.14 10.50 -8.55
N LYS A 4 -8.48 10.50 -8.66
CA LYS A 4 -9.36 11.37 -7.89
C LYS A 4 -10.34 10.55 -7.06
N ALA A 5 -10.36 10.85 -5.77
CA ALA A 5 -11.40 10.38 -4.87
C ALA A 5 -12.52 11.42 -4.80
N VAL A 6 -13.76 10.97 -4.92
CA VAL A 6 -14.97 11.81 -4.92
C VAL A 6 -15.96 11.27 -3.91
N TYR A 7 -16.48 12.15 -3.07
CA TYR A 7 -17.58 11.88 -2.16
C TYR A 7 -18.57 13.05 -2.21
N GLU A 8 -19.81 12.77 -2.57
CA GLU A 8 -20.84 13.78 -2.84
C GLU A 8 -20.34 14.80 -3.89
N ASP A 9 -20.22 16.09 -3.51
CA ASP A 9 -19.74 17.21 -4.34
C ASP A 9 -18.25 17.51 -4.15
N LYS A 10 -17.58 16.80 -3.20
CA LYS A 10 -16.17 17.01 -2.85
C LYS A 10 -15.27 16.06 -3.61
N LYS A 11 -14.08 16.52 -3.95
CA LYS A 11 -13.05 15.74 -4.66
C LYS A 11 -11.66 16.07 -4.15
N TYR A 12 -10.78 15.08 -4.18
CA TYR A 12 -9.38 15.20 -3.79
C TYR A 12 -8.48 14.35 -4.68
N ASP A 13 -7.33 14.90 -5.07
CA ASP A 13 -6.34 14.14 -5.84
C ASP A 13 -5.62 13.16 -4.91
N CYS A 14 -5.55 11.91 -5.31
CA CYS A 14 -5.01 10.84 -4.49
C CYS A 14 -4.12 9.88 -5.28
N SER A 15 -3.31 9.13 -4.57
CA SER A 15 -2.68 7.92 -5.08
C SER A 15 -3.53 6.70 -4.73
N VAL A 16 -3.49 5.66 -5.58
CA VAL A 16 -4.16 4.39 -5.32
C VAL A 16 -3.11 3.32 -5.12
N LYS A 17 -3.20 2.58 -4.03
CA LYS A 17 -2.29 1.49 -3.67
C LYS A 17 -3.05 0.20 -3.49
N GLY A 18 -2.56 -0.90 -4.06
CA GLY A 18 -3.04 -2.24 -3.78
C GLY A 18 -2.11 -2.93 -2.79
N LEU A 19 -2.61 -3.26 -1.61
CA LEU A 19 -1.81 -3.85 -0.54
C LEU A 19 -2.39 -5.17 -0.04
N TYR A 20 -1.52 -5.99 0.56
CA TYR A 20 -1.89 -7.15 1.36
C TYR A 20 -1.98 -6.78 2.85
N PRO A 21 -2.72 -7.53 3.68
CA PRO A 21 -2.84 -7.29 5.12
C PRO A 21 -1.49 -7.24 5.85
N ASP A 22 -0.54 -8.06 5.43
CA ASP A 22 0.80 -8.15 6.03
C ASP A 22 1.63 -6.86 5.88
N TYR A 23 1.19 -5.92 5.04
CA TYR A 23 1.85 -4.62 4.92
C TYR A 23 1.90 -3.86 6.24
N LEU A 24 0.96 -4.09 7.16
CA LEU A 24 0.97 -3.51 8.51
C LEU A 24 2.20 -3.92 9.34
N HIS A 25 2.83 -5.05 9.01
CA HIS A 25 4.08 -5.49 9.66
C HIS A 25 5.32 -4.76 9.12
N ILE A 26 5.19 -4.12 7.95
CA ILE A 26 6.28 -3.38 7.30
C ILE A 26 6.19 -1.90 7.66
N GLU A 27 5.00 -1.33 7.51
CA GLU A 27 4.70 0.05 7.84
C GLU A 27 3.51 0.08 8.79
N SER A 28 3.77 0.42 10.05
CA SER A 28 2.72 0.55 11.05
C SER A 28 1.76 1.67 10.65
N GLN A 29 0.49 1.33 10.58
CA GLN A 29 -0.59 2.26 10.24
C GLN A 29 -1.47 2.46 11.50
N GLU A 30 -1.58 3.70 11.93
CA GLU A 30 -2.53 4.06 12.97
C GLU A 30 -3.94 4.16 12.36
N ILE A 31 -4.83 3.23 12.70
CA ILE A 31 -6.21 3.24 12.22
C ILE A 31 -7.07 4.01 13.21
N ALA A 32 -7.56 5.18 12.78
CA ALA A 32 -8.42 6.04 13.60
C ALA A 32 -9.90 5.65 13.52
N TYR A 33 -10.37 5.18 12.38
CA TYR A 33 -11.72 4.66 12.18
C TYR A 33 -11.67 3.30 11.51
N GLY A 34 -12.52 2.38 11.94
CA GLY A 34 -12.72 1.09 11.31
C GLY A 34 -11.54 0.15 11.41
N ARG A 35 -11.15 -0.46 10.28
CA ARG A 35 -10.11 -1.49 10.20
C ARG A 35 -9.27 -1.37 8.93
N PHE A 36 -8.14 -2.05 8.91
CA PHE A 36 -7.35 -2.25 7.70
C PHE A 36 -7.92 -3.42 6.86
N ILE A 37 -7.38 -3.60 5.66
CA ILE A 37 -7.67 -4.71 4.75
C ILE A 37 -7.33 -6.04 5.45
N ASN A 38 -8.16 -7.04 5.25
CA ASN A 38 -7.95 -8.40 5.76
C ASN A 38 -7.92 -9.45 4.64
N ASP A 39 -7.64 -10.71 5.01
CA ASP A 39 -7.53 -11.82 4.06
C ASP A 39 -8.83 -12.10 3.29
N VAL A 40 -9.99 -11.84 3.90
CA VAL A 40 -11.29 -12.02 3.23
C VAL A 40 -11.46 -10.99 2.12
N ASP A 41 -11.04 -9.73 2.37
CA ASP A 41 -11.10 -8.67 1.35
C ASP A 41 -10.23 -9.03 0.14
N ILE A 42 -9.05 -9.63 0.38
CA ILE A 42 -8.15 -10.13 -0.66
C ILE A 42 -8.79 -11.30 -1.42
N LYS A 43 -9.26 -12.32 -0.69
CA LYS A 43 -9.78 -13.54 -1.29
C LYS A 43 -11.01 -13.29 -2.18
N GLU A 44 -11.89 -12.40 -1.73
CA GLU A 44 -13.11 -12.06 -2.43
C GLU A 44 -12.97 -10.87 -3.38
N ALA A 45 -11.78 -10.27 -3.47
CA ALA A 45 -11.52 -9.04 -4.22
C ALA A 45 -12.59 -7.97 -3.96
N ARG A 46 -12.87 -7.71 -2.68
CA ARG A 46 -13.93 -6.79 -2.25
C ARG A 46 -13.65 -5.36 -2.70
N LYS A 47 -14.68 -4.66 -3.16
CA LYS A 47 -14.60 -3.23 -3.49
C LYS A 47 -14.68 -2.38 -2.22
N VAL A 48 -13.66 -2.49 -1.38
CA VAL A 48 -13.49 -1.75 -0.14
C VAL A 48 -12.19 -0.96 -0.18
N CYS A 49 -12.09 0.08 0.65
CA CYS A 49 -10.89 0.89 0.72
C CYS A 49 -10.60 1.40 2.13
N VAL A 50 -9.34 1.65 2.40
CA VAL A 50 -8.86 2.42 3.54
C VAL A 50 -8.34 3.76 3.01
N ILE A 51 -8.78 4.87 3.60
CA ILE A 51 -8.40 6.21 3.16
C ILE A 51 -7.39 6.84 4.11
N GLY A 52 -6.47 7.62 3.56
CA GLY A 52 -5.52 8.41 4.35
C GLY A 52 -6.16 9.66 4.95
N LYS A 53 -5.50 10.21 5.97
CA LYS A 53 -5.98 11.36 6.76
C LYS A 53 -6.37 12.57 5.90
N ARG A 54 -5.55 12.96 4.93
CA ARG A 54 -5.83 14.13 4.07
C ARG A 54 -7.03 13.94 3.17
N ILE A 55 -7.24 12.71 2.69
CA ILE A 55 -8.44 12.37 1.92
C ILE A 55 -9.67 12.49 2.81
N TYR A 56 -9.60 11.95 4.04
CA TYR A 56 -10.67 12.07 5.01
C TYR A 56 -11.03 13.54 5.30
N GLU A 57 -10.06 14.37 5.65
CA GLU A 57 -10.25 15.78 5.97
C GLU A 57 -10.83 16.59 4.79
N SER A 58 -10.54 16.16 3.56
CA SER A 58 -11.01 16.84 2.34
C SER A 58 -12.43 16.42 1.93
N LEU A 59 -12.81 15.17 2.17
CA LEU A 59 -14.06 14.60 1.69
C LEU A 59 -15.16 14.54 2.75
N PHE A 60 -14.81 14.37 4.02
CA PHE A 60 -15.76 14.19 5.12
C PHE A 60 -15.76 15.39 6.05
N LYS A 61 -16.83 15.51 6.84
CA LYS A 61 -16.90 16.53 7.90
C LYS A 61 -16.00 16.11 9.07
N PRO A 62 -15.51 17.08 9.87
CA PRO A 62 -14.81 16.77 11.11
C PRO A 62 -15.64 15.83 11.99
N ASP A 63 -14.97 14.81 12.56
CA ASP A 63 -15.56 13.79 13.44
C ASP A 63 -16.66 12.91 12.82
N GLU A 64 -16.87 13.00 11.51
CA GLU A 64 -17.77 12.13 10.77
C GLU A 64 -17.13 10.74 10.60
N ASP A 65 -17.83 9.66 10.99
CA ASP A 65 -17.37 8.31 10.73
C ASP A 65 -17.47 7.99 9.23
N PRO A 66 -16.34 7.78 8.51
CA PRO A 66 -16.37 7.50 7.09
C PRO A 66 -16.71 6.02 6.78
N CYS A 67 -16.68 5.14 7.79
CA CYS A 67 -16.86 3.71 7.56
C CYS A 67 -18.30 3.39 7.12
N GLY A 68 -18.39 2.52 6.12
CA GLY A 68 -19.67 2.15 5.51
C GLY A 68 -20.14 3.08 4.40
N LYS A 69 -19.54 4.26 4.24
CA LYS A 69 -19.84 5.20 3.15
C LYS A 69 -19.08 4.82 1.89
N TYR A 70 -19.56 5.26 0.74
CA TYR A 70 -18.97 4.96 -0.56
C TYR A 70 -18.29 6.20 -1.14
N ILE A 71 -17.04 6.03 -1.53
CA ILE A 71 -16.32 7.02 -2.34
C ILE A 71 -16.13 6.48 -3.75
N ARG A 72 -16.04 7.38 -4.72
CA ARG A 72 -15.76 7.02 -6.11
C ARG A 72 -14.29 7.37 -6.43
N VAL A 73 -13.53 6.38 -6.90
CA VAL A 73 -12.15 6.56 -7.34
C VAL A 73 -12.04 6.06 -8.77
N ASP A 74 -11.60 6.93 -9.69
CA ASP A 74 -11.47 6.63 -11.13
C ASP A 74 -12.75 6.01 -11.73
N GLY A 75 -13.92 6.49 -11.29
CA GLY A 75 -15.23 6.05 -11.78
C GLY A 75 -15.80 4.81 -11.07
N ILE A 76 -15.09 4.23 -10.13
CA ILE A 76 -15.50 3.01 -9.41
C ILE A 76 -15.79 3.32 -7.95
N TYR A 77 -16.91 2.78 -7.43
CA TYR A 77 -17.30 2.94 -6.04
C TYR A 77 -16.64 1.91 -5.14
N TYR A 78 -16.05 2.41 -4.05
CA TYR A 78 -15.46 1.60 -2.98
C TYR A 78 -16.09 1.98 -1.66
N GLN A 79 -16.43 0.98 -0.85
CA GLN A 79 -16.88 1.22 0.51
C GLN A 79 -15.70 1.49 1.42
N VAL A 80 -15.74 2.59 2.14
CA VAL A 80 -14.73 2.90 3.16
C VAL A 80 -14.88 1.95 4.34
N ILE A 81 -13.83 1.23 4.68
CA ILE A 81 -13.78 0.30 5.82
C ILE A 81 -12.85 0.77 6.93
N GLY A 82 -12.04 1.78 6.65
CA GLY A 82 -11.14 2.35 7.63
C GLY A 82 -10.51 3.66 7.17
N MET A 83 -9.98 4.42 8.14
CA MET A 83 -9.19 5.62 7.92
C MET A 83 -7.90 5.53 8.71
N SER A 84 -6.77 5.73 8.00
CA SER A 84 -5.44 5.79 8.61
C SER A 84 -5.10 7.23 8.97
N ALA A 85 -4.76 7.45 10.26
CA ALA A 85 -4.27 8.72 10.77
C ALA A 85 -2.75 8.91 10.56
N SER A 86 -2.06 7.90 10.04
CA SER A 86 -0.61 7.92 9.87
C SER A 86 -0.16 9.07 8.96
N GLU A 87 0.73 9.90 9.49
CA GLU A 87 1.38 11.00 8.76
C GLU A 87 2.79 10.62 8.28
N GLY A 88 3.11 9.33 8.23
CA GLY A 88 4.46 8.83 7.94
C GLY A 88 5.11 9.54 6.76
N ASN A 89 6.26 10.18 7.03
CA ASN A 89 7.04 10.90 6.02
C ASN A 89 7.80 9.98 5.08
N ILE A 90 7.94 8.71 5.45
CA ILE A 90 8.65 7.69 4.68
C ILE A 90 7.63 6.62 4.34
N SER A 91 7.11 6.65 3.14
CA SER A 91 6.26 5.61 2.58
C SER A 91 6.90 5.09 1.30
N ILE A 92 6.86 3.78 1.14
CA ILE A 92 7.19 3.14 -0.13
C ILE A 92 6.10 3.56 -1.12
N GLN A 93 6.39 4.38 -2.11
CA GLN A 93 5.42 4.89 -3.11
C GLN A 93 4.50 6.05 -2.66
N GLY A 94 5.04 7.08 -2.05
CA GLY A 94 4.30 8.32 -1.79
C GLY A 94 3.66 8.40 -0.40
N ARG A 95 2.99 9.50 -0.14
CA ARG A 95 2.46 9.81 1.20
C ARG A 95 1.25 8.94 1.53
N SER A 96 1.30 8.20 2.61
CA SER A 96 0.18 7.38 3.10
C SER A 96 -1.07 8.21 3.40
N SER A 97 -0.90 9.46 3.85
CA SER A 97 -2.00 10.38 4.14
C SER A 97 -2.84 10.78 2.91
N GLU A 98 -2.27 10.67 1.70
CA GLU A 98 -2.92 11.02 0.42
C GLU A 98 -3.26 9.76 -0.41
N ALA A 99 -3.22 8.59 0.19
CA ALA A 99 -3.46 7.33 -0.48
C ALA A 99 -4.87 6.76 -0.21
N VAL A 100 -5.46 6.19 -1.25
CA VAL A 100 -6.56 5.23 -1.15
C VAL A 100 -5.97 3.83 -1.28
N VAL A 101 -6.12 3.03 -0.24
CA VAL A 101 -5.59 1.67 -0.18
C VAL A 101 -6.70 0.69 -0.50
N LEU A 102 -6.51 -0.14 -1.51
CA LEU A 102 -7.40 -1.21 -1.95
C LEU A 102 -6.81 -2.57 -1.59
N PRO A 103 -7.63 -3.63 -1.46
CA PRO A 103 -7.12 -4.99 -1.52
C PRO A 103 -6.33 -5.19 -2.82
N PHE A 104 -5.15 -5.81 -2.73
CA PHE A 104 -4.28 -6.00 -3.90
C PHE A 104 -5.01 -6.67 -5.08
N THR A 105 -5.79 -7.71 -4.81
CA THR A 105 -6.59 -8.42 -5.82
C THR A 105 -7.66 -7.54 -6.45
N THR A 106 -8.29 -6.67 -5.68
CA THR A 106 -9.26 -5.68 -6.17
C THR A 106 -8.59 -4.71 -7.14
N MET A 107 -7.42 -4.19 -6.78
CA MET A 107 -6.67 -3.28 -7.64
C MET A 107 -6.27 -3.95 -8.94
N GLN A 108 -5.74 -5.18 -8.90
CA GLN A 108 -5.37 -5.93 -10.11
C GLN A 108 -6.55 -6.11 -11.08
N GLN A 109 -7.72 -6.48 -10.56
CA GLN A 109 -8.92 -6.67 -11.39
C GLN A 109 -9.46 -5.35 -11.95
N THR A 110 -9.52 -4.33 -11.11
CA THR A 110 -10.14 -3.05 -11.45
C THR A 110 -9.34 -2.27 -12.49
N TYR A 111 -8.02 -2.27 -12.36
CA TYR A 111 -7.12 -1.57 -13.29
C TYR A 111 -6.58 -2.47 -14.40
N ASN A 112 -7.06 -3.71 -14.48
CA ASN A 112 -6.65 -4.71 -15.48
C ASN A 112 -5.12 -4.90 -15.55
N LEU A 113 -4.47 -4.92 -14.39
CA LEU A 113 -3.01 -4.98 -14.29
C LEU A 113 -2.45 -6.39 -14.55
N GLY A 114 -3.33 -7.40 -14.73
CA GLY A 114 -2.89 -8.79 -14.91
C GLY A 114 -2.09 -9.28 -13.71
N GLY A 115 -0.90 -9.79 -13.95
CA GLY A 115 0.01 -10.24 -12.89
C GLY A 115 1.09 -9.21 -12.53
N GLN A 116 0.93 -7.95 -12.88
CA GLN A 116 1.94 -6.92 -12.60
C GLN A 116 2.05 -6.63 -11.10
N ILE A 117 3.29 -6.56 -10.65
CA ILE A 117 3.66 -6.18 -9.27
C ILE A 117 4.76 -5.13 -9.40
N ASP A 118 4.52 -3.94 -8.88
CA ASP A 118 5.50 -2.85 -8.93
C ASP A 118 6.53 -2.94 -7.82
N VAL A 119 6.10 -3.39 -6.63
CA VAL A 119 6.96 -3.45 -5.44
C VAL A 119 6.65 -4.72 -4.65
N ILE A 120 7.69 -5.42 -4.24
CA ILE A 120 7.61 -6.53 -3.28
C ILE A 120 8.34 -6.11 -2.01
N CYS A 121 7.64 -6.13 -0.87
CA CYS A 121 8.20 -5.83 0.42
C CYS A 121 8.29 -7.12 1.25
N PHE A 122 9.37 -7.28 2.00
CA PHE A 122 9.53 -8.40 2.93
C PHE A 122 10.31 -7.97 4.17
N THR A 123 10.10 -8.68 5.25
CA THR A 123 10.83 -8.53 6.50
C THR A 123 11.57 -9.81 6.85
N ALA A 124 12.74 -9.68 7.47
CA ALA A 124 13.45 -10.82 8.02
C ALA A 124 12.86 -11.22 9.38
N LYS A 125 12.91 -12.51 9.71
CA LYS A 125 12.63 -12.96 11.07
C LYS A 125 13.62 -12.35 12.05
N HIS A 126 13.18 -12.17 13.30
CA HIS A 126 14.05 -11.65 14.35
C HIS A 126 15.38 -12.42 14.41
N GLY A 127 16.50 -11.69 14.44
CA GLY A 127 17.85 -12.28 14.47
C GLY A 127 18.45 -12.66 13.10
N VAL A 128 17.71 -12.48 11.99
CA VAL A 128 18.21 -12.69 10.63
C VAL A 128 18.42 -11.33 9.95
N LYS A 129 19.61 -11.10 9.42
CA LYS A 129 19.88 -9.85 8.67
C LYS A 129 19.22 -9.91 7.28
N VAL A 130 18.67 -8.81 6.85
CA VAL A 130 18.09 -8.67 5.50
C VAL A 130 19.13 -8.95 4.42
N SER A 131 20.38 -8.51 4.62
CA SER A 131 21.49 -8.78 3.72
C SER A 131 21.74 -10.26 3.45
N ASP A 132 21.45 -11.13 4.41
CA ASP A 132 21.72 -12.58 4.31
C ASP A 132 20.66 -13.30 3.47
N ILE A 133 19.43 -12.79 3.46
CA ILE A 133 18.30 -13.38 2.71
C ILE A 133 18.12 -12.76 1.32
N HIS A 134 18.63 -11.56 1.12
CA HIS A 134 18.46 -10.78 -0.12
C HIS A 134 18.86 -11.56 -1.39
N PRO A 135 20.04 -12.20 -1.50
CA PRO A 135 20.43 -12.91 -2.73
C PRO A 135 19.46 -14.05 -3.09
N ARG A 136 18.92 -14.73 -2.06
CA ARG A 136 17.95 -15.82 -2.27
C ARG A 136 16.61 -15.28 -2.76
N MET A 137 16.15 -14.16 -2.21
CA MET A 137 14.92 -13.50 -2.63
C MET A 137 15.02 -13.03 -4.08
N GLU A 138 16.14 -12.40 -4.44
CA GLU A 138 16.41 -11.97 -5.81
C GLU A 138 16.35 -13.12 -6.81
N GLN A 139 16.96 -14.26 -6.50
CA GLN A 139 16.90 -15.47 -7.33
C GLN A 139 15.47 -15.97 -7.54
N ILE A 140 14.66 -16.02 -6.47
CA ILE A 140 13.27 -16.49 -6.53
C ILE A 140 12.44 -15.55 -7.41
N ILE A 141 12.58 -14.24 -7.24
CA ILE A 141 11.83 -13.25 -8.01
C ILE A 141 12.22 -13.31 -9.49
N LYS A 142 13.51 -13.36 -9.80
CA LYS A 142 13.99 -13.47 -11.18
C LYS A 142 13.52 -14.76 -11.86
N ALA A 143 13.55 -15.88 -11.14
CA ALA A 143 13.07 -17.16 -11.66
C ALA A 143 11.56 -17.13 -11.92
N ALA A 144 10.78 -16.57 -11.00
CA ALA A 144 9.33 -16.49 -11.12
C ALA A 144 8.87 -15.61 -12.31
N HIS A 145 9.64 -14.61 -12.67
CA HIS A 145 9.34 -13.66 -13.76
C HIS A 145 10.16 -13.88 -15.02
N TYR A 146 10.87 -15.01 -15.14
CA TYR A 146 11.73 -15.36 -16.30
C TYR A 146 12.80 -14.30 -16.62
N ILE A 147 13.29 -13.61 -15.58
CA ILE A 147 14.35 -12.61 -15.70
C ILE A 147 15.71 -13.31 -15.70
N ALA A 148 16.63 -12.84 -16.56
CA ALA A 148 17.98 -13.39 -16.59
C ALA A 148 18.70 -13.21 -15.23
N PRO A 149 19.37 -14.24 -14.69
CA PRO A 149 20.00 -14.16 -13.36
C PRO A 149 21.07 -13.05 -13.25
N ASN A 150 21.70 -12.71 -14.35
CA ASN A 150 22.77 -11.67 -14.42
C ASN A 150 22.26 -10.28 -14.73
N ASP A 151 20.96 -10.11 -14.95
CA ASP A 151 20.35 -8.78 -15.14
C ASP A 151 20.31 -8.01 -13.81
N LYS A 152 21.25 -7.07 -13.66
CA LYS A 152 21.37 -6.24 -12.46
C LYS A 152 20.41 -5.04 -12.45
N GLN A 153 19.76 -4.74 -13.57
CA GLN A 153 18.86 -3.60 -13.72
C GLN A 153 17.38 -3.98 -13.57
N ALA A 154 17.07 -5.28 -13.66
CA ALA A 154 15.70 -5.76 -13.61
C ALA A 154 14.99 -5.55 -12.28
N LEU A 155 15.74 -5.42 -11.20
CA LEU A 155 15.21 -5.21 -9.84
C LEU A 155 15.95 -4.05 -9.17
N MET A 156 15.18 -3.08 -8.69
CA MET A 156 15.68 -2.07 -7.77
C MET A 156 15.24 -2.43 -6.36
N TYR A 157 16.15 -2.41 -5.40
CA TYR A 157 15.80 -2.70 -4.01
C TYR A 157 16.33 -1.64 -3.06
N LEU A 158 15.56 -1.41 -2.01
CA LEU A 158 15.88 -0.51 -0.93
C LEU A 158 16.08 -1.36 0.34
N ASN A 159 17.27 -1.30 0.92
CA ASN A 159 17.55 -1.93 2.20
C ASN A 159 17.37 -0.90 3.32
N ALA A 160 16.21 -0.94 3.98
CA ALA A 160 15.90 -0.03 5.08
C ALA A 160 16.83 -0.22 6.29
N GLU A 161 17.25 -1.46 6.59
CA GLU A 161 18.20 -1.75 7.69
C GLU A 161 19.53 -1.03 7.46
N ALA A 162 20.07 -1.05 6.24
CA ALA A 162 21.28 -0.35 5.89
C ALA A 162 21.12 1.18 5.99
N MET A 163 19.96 1.71 5.63
CA MET A 163 19.68 3.15 5.77
C MET A 163 19.61 3.58 7.23
N PHE A 164 18.92 2.81 8.09
CA PHE A 164 18.82 3.12 9.52
C PHE A 164 20.18 3.00 10.21
N SER A 165 21.00 1.99 9.88
CA SER A 165 22.34 1.85 10.45
C SER A 165 23.30 3.01 10.09
N MET A 166 23.08 3.70 8.98
CA MET A 166 23.82 4.91 8.63
C MET A 166 23.40 6.10 9.51
N ILE A 167 22.15 6.16 9.92
CA ILE A 167 21.62 7.24 10.77
C ILE A 167 22.04 7.04 12.22
N ASP A 168 22.06 5.82 12.72
CA ASP A 168 22.46 5.49 14.09
C ASP A 168 23.96 5.69 14.35
N ASN A 169 24.77 5.83 13.30
CA ASN A 169 26.20 6.11 13.38
C ASN A 169 26.57 7.60 13.18
N LEU A 170 25.60 8.50 13.12
CA LEU A 170 25.77 9.95 13.09
C LEU A 170 25.58 10.56 14.48
#